data_ca20ce5754a9095c41a9d8d52b29a146
#
_entry.id   ca20ce5754a9095c41a9d8d52b29a146
#
_cell.length_a   1.000
_cell.length_b   1.000
_cell.length_c   1.000
_cell.angle_alpha   90.00
_cell.angle_beta   90.00
_cell.angle_gamma   90.00
#
_symmetry.space_group_name_H-M   'P 1'
#
loop_
_entity.id
_entity.type
_entity.pdbx_description
1 polymer ?
#
loop_
_entity_poly.entity_id
_entity_poly.type
_entity_poly.pdbx_seq_one_letter_code
_entity_poly.pdbx_strand_id
1 'polypeptide(L)'
;MERADGILRMLKINYASSQDDSQEFSWKPALRIFTYLDEGQALAISRNSREVLRYMVTDRENHNSVLQIVTRARENARSVQDHITKELWQCLNEFYHIMRDGQLVKGLYKDDPVSSLDVLIRQGLLYYGLTDITMARGEGYAFINLGKYLERGVQSADILDIKFSDPQFDLSRTDTTYWKYLLLSISGYELYLKTYRSGFDARNVVEQVVLNEDFPRSMIYSVDRLQRYFGRLKSERNKGLLVVRETI
;
A
#
# COMPACT_ATOMS: atom_id res chain seq x y z
N MET A 1 -2.08 -7.63 -1.49
CA MET A 1 -0.68 -7.17 -1.73
C MET A 1 -0.55 -5.64 -1.65
N GLU A 2 -1.44 -4.84 -2.26
CA GLU A 2 -1.34 -3.37 -2.21
C GLU A 2 -1.33 -2.82 -0.77
N ARG A 3 -2.17 -3.37 0.12
CA ARG A 3 -2.15 -2.98 1.55
C ARG A 3 -0.80 -3.26 2.21
N ALA A 4 -0.17 -4.40 1.94
CA ALA A 4 1.15 -4.71 2.46
C ALA A 4 2.22 -3.71 1.97
N ASP A 5 2.20 -3.33 0.68
CA ASP A 5 3.11 -2.33 0.12
C ASP A 5 2.91 -0.96 0.77
N GLY A 6 1.67 -0.52 0.95
CA GLY A 6 1.36 0.75 1.63
C GLY A 6 1.84 0.77 3.09
N ILE A 7 1.57 -0.28 3.85
CA ILE A 7 2.07 -0.43 5.23
C ILE A 7 3.59 -0.35 5.28
N LEU A 8 4.28 -1.15 4.47
CA LEU A 8 5.75 -1.22 4.48
C LEU A 8 6.40 0.12 4.12
N ARG A 9 5.89 0.82 3.11
CA ARG A 9 6.38 2.15 2.72
C ARG A 9 6.17 3.17 3.82
N MET A 10 4.97 3.19 4.41
CA MET A 10 4.67 4.11 5.51
C MET A 10 5.55 3.82 6.73
N LEU A 11 5.70 2.55 7.11
CA LEU A 11 6.59 2.16 8.22
C LEU A 11 8.04 2.57 7.97
N LYS A 12 8.55 2.38 6.75
CA LYS A 12 9.93 2.77 6.40
C LYS A 12 10.13 4.28 6.56
N ILE A 13 9.24 5.09 6.01
CA ILE A 13 9.34 6.54 6.07
C ILE A 13 9.16 7.04 7.52
N ASN A 14 8.18 6.50 8.22
CA ASN A 14 7.94 6.88 9.62
C ASN A 14 9.09 6.46 10.54
N TYR A 15 9.69 5.30 10.30
CA TYR A 15 10.86 4.88 11.07
C TYR A 15 12.06 5.82 10.82
N ALA A 16 12.33 6.16 9.57
CA ALA A 16 13.39 7.12 9.25
C ALA A 16 13.11 8.49 9.90
N SER A 17 11.87 8.98 9.85
CA SER A 17 11.46 10.22 10.51
C SER A 17 11.59 10.16 12.04
N SER A 18 11.36 9.00 12.66
CA SER A 18 11.48 8.84 14.11
C SER A 18 12.90 8.91 14.64
N GLN A 19 13.90 8.87 13.76
CA GLN A 19 15.32 9.02 14.11
C GLN A 19 15.80 10.48 14.06
N ASP A 20 14.97 11.40 13.53
CA ASP A 20 15.29 12.83 13.49
C ASP A 20 14.88 13.48 14.82
N ASP A 21 15.85 13.89 15.62
CA ASP A 21 15.66 14.49 16.97
C ASP A 21 14.88 15.82 16.96
N SER A 22 14.55 16.38 15.81
CA SER A 22 14.04 17.75 15.67
C SER A 22 12.52 17.88 15.65
N GLN A 23 11.74 16.76 15.79
CA GLN A 23 10.30 16.80 15.51
C GLN A 23 9.45 15.97 16.44
N GLU A 24 8.25 16.48 16.73
CA GLU A 24 7.15 15.71 17.33
C GLU A 24 6.70 14.60 16.37
N PHE A 25 7.38 13.46 16.43
CA PHE A 25 7.05 12.28 15.64
C PHE A 25 5.94 11.46 16.33
N SER A 26 4.97 10.96 15.55
CA SER A 26 3.92 10.09 16.06
C SER A 26 3.61 8.92 15.13
N TRP A 27 3.56 7.71 15.67
CA TRP A 27 3.10 6.52 14.98
C TRP A 27 1.57 6.41 14.85
N LYS A 28 0.81 7.25 15.58
CA LYS A 28 -0.67 7.19 15.61
C LYS A 28 -1.31 7.24 14.22
N PRO A 29 -0.89 8.13 13.29
CA PRO A 29 -1.48 8.15 11.95
C PRO A 29 -1.36 6.81 11.22
N ALA A 30 -0.18 6.19 11.23
CA ALA A 30 0.04 4.90 10.59
C ALA A 30 -0.81 3.78 11.21
N LEU A 31 -0.93 3.75 12.53
CA LEU A 31 -1.78 2.79 13.24
C LEU A 31 -3.27 3.01 12.91
N ARG A 32 -3.74 4.26 12.84
CA ARG A 32 -5.14 4.57 12.51
C ARG A 32 -5.53 4.14 11.09
N ILE A 33 -4.64 4.31 10.11
CA ILE A 33 -4.91 3.93 8.72
C ILE A 33 -5.10 2.42 8.58
N PHE A 34 -4.24 1.63 9.23
CA PHE A 34 -4.14 0.21 8.92
C PHE A 34 -4.62 -0.72 10.02
N THR A 35 -5.11 -0.19 11.14
CA THR A 35 -5.56 -1.03 12.26
C THR A 35 -6.91 -0.59 12.80
N TYR A 36 -7.52 -1.47 13.61
CA TYR A 36 -8.78 -1.19 14.32
C TYR A 36 -8.55 -0.99 15.81
N LEU A 37 -7.34 -0.54 16.19
CA LEU A 37 -7.00 -0.28 17.59
C LEU A 37 -7.82 0.90 18.14
N ASP A 38 -8.27 0.79 19.37
CA ASP A 38 -8.76 1.94 20.10
C ASP A 38 -7.61 2.92 20.46
N GLU A 39 -7.96 4.12 20.90
CA GLU A 39 -6.95 5.15 21.17
C GLU A 39 -5.96 4.75 22.28
N GLY A 40 -6.40 4.02 23.29
CA GLY A 40 -5.54 3.55 24.38
C GLY A 40 -4.52 2.53 23.90
N GLN A 41 -4.98 1.55 23.13
CA GLN A 41 -4.13 0.53 22.51
C GLN A 41 -3.13 1.15 21.52
N ALA A 42 -3.60 2.03 20.63
CA ALA A 42 -2.75 2.74 19.68
C ALA A 42 -1.68 3.58 20.39
N LEU A 43 -2.05 4.28 21.49
CA LEU A 43 -1.11 5.05 22.30
C LEU A 43 -0.08 4.15 22.97
N ALA A 44 -0.47 3.01 23.51
CA ALA A 44 0.43 2.07 24.17
C ALA A 44 1.49 1.55 23.20
N ILE A 45 1.09 1.09 22.01
CA ILE A 45 1.99 0.57 20.98
C ILE A 45 2.87 1.69 20.40
N SER A 46 2.33 2.88 20.16
CA SER A 46 3.02 4.00 19.51
C SER A 46 4.24 4.54 20.28
N ARG A 47 4.35 4.21 21.57
CA ARG A 47 5.49 4.64 22.40
C ARG A 47 6.82 3.99 22.04
N ASN A 48 6.80 2.88 21.34
CA ASN A 48 7.99 2.12 20.99
C ASN A 48 7.97 1.70 19.50
N SER A 49 8.87 2.26 18.70
CA SER A 49 8.97 1.97 17.27
C SER A 49 9.10 0.46 16.98
N ARG A 50 9.79 -0.30 17.83
CA ARG A 50 9.94 -1.76 17.65
C ARG A 50 8.61 -2.50 17.86
N GLU A 51 7.81 -2.06 18.83
CA GLU A 51 6.48 -2.62 19.05
C GLU A 51 5.54 -2.31 17.89
N VAL A 52 5.61 -1.10 17.32
CA VAL A 52 4.86 -0.76 16.10
C VAL A 52 5.27 -1.66 14.94
N LEU A 53 6.57 -1.80 14.69
CA LEU A 53 7.08 -2.68 13.64
C LEU A 53 6.64 -4.13 13.86
N ARG A 54 6.74 -4.64 15.09
CA ARG A 54 6.29 -6.00 15.43
C ARG A 54 4.81 -6.17 15.14
N TYR A 55 3.98 -5.26 15.64
CA TYR A 55 2.53 -5.31 15.49
C TYR A 55 2.09 -5.21 14.03
N MET A 56 2.69 -4.28 13.27
CA MET A 56 2.30 -4.03 11.88
C MET A 56 2.88 -5.04 10.89
N VAL A 57 4.05 -5.63 11.17
CA VAL A 57 4.73 -6.50 10.19
C VAL A 57 4.51 -7.99 10.51
N THR A 58 4.68 -8.44 11.75
CA THR A 58 4.75 -9.89 12.05
C THR A 58 3.74 -10.39 13.06
N ASP A 59 2.93 -9.53 13.65
CA ASP A 59 1.95 -9.96 14.64
C ASP A 59 0.88 -10.87 13.99
N ARG A 60 0.59 -11.99 14.67
CA ARG A 60 -0.37 -12.99 14.16
C ARG A 60 -1.81 -12.66 14.51
N GLU A 61 -2.03 -11.90 15.57
CA GLU A 61 -3.36 -11.48 16.02
C GLU A 61 -3.83 -10.21 15.27
N ASN A 62 -2.89 -9.43 14.74
CA ASN A 62 -3.24 -8.31 13.88
C ASN A 62 -3.58 -8.81 12.47
N HIS A 63 -4.87 -8.87 12.17
CA HIS A 63 -5.35 -9.27 10.84
C HIS A 63 -4.79 -8.44 9.68
N ASN A 64 -4.35 -7.22 9.93
CA ASN A 64 -3.74 -6.34 8.94
C ASN A 64 -2.21 -6.31 9.02
N SER A 65 -1.56 -7.18 9.79
CA SER A 65 -0.10 -7.30 9.71
C SER A 65 0.33 -7.78 8.32
N VAL A 66 1.52 -7.36 7.89
CA VAL A 66 2.07 -7.77 6.59
C VAL A 66 2.14 -9.30 6.48
N LEU A 67 2.52 -9.99 7.56
CA LEU A 67 2.52 -11.46 7.62
C LEU A 67 1.14 -12.04 7.31
N GLN A 68 0.08 -11.53 7.95
CA GLN A 68 -1.28 -12.01 7.73
C GLN A 68 -1.79 -11.68 6.33
N ILE A 69 -1.47 -10.51 5.79
CA ILE A 69 -1.82 -10.12 4.43
C ILE A 69 -1.15 -11.04 3.41
N VAL A 70 0.16 -11.29 3.55
CA VAL A 70 0.93 -12.16 2.64
C VAL A 70 0.44 -13.61 2.76
N THR A 71 0.12 -14.07 3.97
CA THR A 71 -0.44 -15.41 4.20
C THR A 71 -1.77 -15.57 3.44
N ARG A 72 -2.70 -14.61 3.58
CA ARG A 72 -3.98 -14.66 2.86
C ARG A 72 -3.81 -14.52 1.36
N ALA A 73 -2.89 -13.68 0.90
CA ALA A 73 -2.60 -13.54 -0.54
C ALA A 73 -2.09 -14.87 -1.13
N ARG A 74 -1.21 -15.57 -0.38
CA ARG A 74 -0.72 -16.90 -0.77
C ARG A 74 -1.84 -17.93 -0.81
N GLU A 75 -2.71 -18.00 0.20
CA GLU A 75 -3.83 -18.95 0.22
C GLU A 75 -4.85 -18.63 -0.89
N ASN A 76 -5.14 -17.36 -1.15
CA ASN A 76 -5.98 -16.97 -2.28
C ASN A 76 -5.35 -17.40 -3.62
N ALA A 77 -4.05 -17.18 -3.81
CA ALA A 77 -3.34 -17.62 -5.01
C ALA A 77 -3.37 -19.15 -5.16
N ARG A 78 -3.25 -19.89 -4.04
CA ARG A 78 -3.35 -21.34 -4.01
C ARG A 78 -4.71 -21.84 -4.52
N SER A 79 -5.80 -21.17 -4.18
CA SER A 79 -7.15 -21.55 -4.60
C SER A 79 -7.43 -21.28 -6.08
N VAL A 80 -6.60 -20.47 -6.75
CA VAL A 80 -6.78 -20.05 -8.16
C VAL A 80 -5.51 -20.28 -8.99
N GLN A 81 -4.74 -21.31 -8.68
CA GLN A 81 -3.45 -21.57 -9.37
C GLN A 81 -3.58 -21.68 -10.88
N ASP A 82 -4.69 -22.23 -11.37
CA ASP A 82 -4.96 -22.40 -12.81
C ASP A 82 -5.22 -21.06 -13.53
N HIS A 83 -5.44 -19.97 -12.78
CA HIS A 83 -5.72 -18.64 -13.31
C HIS A 83 -4.55 -17.66 -13.16
N ILE A 84 -3.45 -18.08 -12.55
CA ILE A 84 -2.25 -17.30 -12.37
C ILE A 84 -1.03 -18.01 -12.96
N THR A 85 0.06 -17.27 -13.18
CA THR A 85 1.29 -17.90 -13.68
C THR A 85 2.06 -18.60 -12.56
N LYS A 86 2.88 -19.57 -12.95
CA LYS A 86 3.76 -20.29 -12.02
C LYS A 86 4.72 -19.35 -11.30
N GLU A 87 5.24 -18.38 -12.02
CA GLU A 87 6.17 -17.35 -11.50
C GLU A 87 5.49 -16.50 -10.43
N LEU A 88 4.23 -16.12 -10.65
CA LEU A 88 3.47 -15.35 -9.68
C LEU A 88 3.19 -16.15 -8.40
N TRP A 89 2.83 -17.43 -8.55
CA TRP A 89 2.69 -18.35 -7.43
C TRP A 89 3.99 -18.52 -6.65
N GLN A 90 5.11 -18.73 -7.33
CA GLN A 90 6.42 -18.87 -6.70
C GLN A 90 6.81 -17.61 -5.92
N CYS A 91 6.60 -16.44 -6.51
CA CYS A 91 6.87 -15.15 -5.85
C CYS A 91 6.09 -15.00 -4.54
N LEU A 92 4.80 -15.28 -4.54
CA LEU A 92 3.98 -15.20 -3.31
C LEU A 92 4.41 -16.21 -2.25
N ASN A 93 4.77 -17.43 -2.67
CA ASN A 93 5.25 -18.46 -1.77
C ASN A 93 6.61 -18.09 -1.17
N GLU A 94 7.52 -17.53 -1.98
CA GLU A 94 8.81 -17.02 -1.51
C GLU A 94 8.62 -15.87 -0.54
N PHE A 95 7.77 -14.89 -0.86
CA PHE A 95 7.46 -13.79 0.06
C PHE A 95 6.97 -14.30 1.42
N TYR A 96 6.08 -15.29 1.42
CA TYR A 96 5.61 -15.93 2.66
C TYR A 96 6.76 -16.55 3.48
N HIS A 97 7.72 -17.23 2.82
CA HIS A 97 8.86 -17.80 3.51
C HIS A 97 9.82 -16.73 4.06
N ILE A 98 10.07 -15.67 3.30
CA ILE A 98 10.87 -14.51 3.76
C ILE A 98 10.25 -13.88 5.01
N MET A 99 8.91 -13.72 5.06
CA MET A 99 8.22 -13.19 6.25
C MET A 99 8.39 -14.07 7.51
N ARG A 100 8.81 -15.31 7.35
CA ARG A 100 9.05 -16.28 8.46
C ARG A 100 10.52 -16.50 8.75
N ASP A 101 11.41 -15.87 7.98
CA ASP A 101 12.85 -16.00 8.20
C ASP A 101 13.27 -15.30 9.51
N GLY A 102 13.90 -16.05 10.38
CA GLY A 102 14.39 -15.53 11.67
C GLY A 102 15.44 -14.44 11.53
N GLN A 103 16.22 -14.41 10.45
CA GLN A 103 17.19 -13.34 10.20
C GLN A 103 16.52 -12.03 9.83
N LEU A 104 15.50 -12.08 8.95
CA LEU A 104 14.68 -10.90 8.62
C LEU A 104 14.01 -10.32 9.87
N VAL A 105 13.39 -11.21 10.67
CA VAL A 105 12.74 -10.82 11.94
C VAL A 105 13.73 -10.18 12.90
N LYS A 106 14.96 -10.73 13.00
CA LYS A 106 16.02 -10.16 13.83
C LYS A 106 16.46 -8.78 13.32
N GLY A 107 16.68 -8.62 12.02
CA GLY A 107 17.03 -7.35 11.38
C GLY A 107 15.97 -6.29 11.66
N LEU A 108 14.69 -6.65 11.49
CA LEU A 108 13.57 -5.75 11.69
C LEU A 108 13.46 -5.18 13.10
N TYR A 109 13.85 -5.94 14.14
CA TYR A 109 13.67 -5.53 15.54
C TYR A 109 14.93 -5.13 16.28
N LYS A 110 16.10 -5.50 15.80
CA LYS A 110 17.35 -5.32 16.54
C LYS A 110 18.40 -4.55 15.77
N ASP A 111 18.63 -4.92 14.52
CA ASP A 111 19.83 -4.52 13.79
C ASP A 111 19.55 -3.35 12.82
N ASP A 112 18.76 -3.60 11.76
CA ASP A 112 18.50 -2.64 10.69
C ASP A 112 17.06 -2.77 10.15
N PRO A 113 16.11 -2.08 10.78
CA PRO A 113 14.70 -2.08 10.32
C PRO A 113 14.53 -1.58 8.90
N VAL A 114 15.28 -0.56 8.48
CA VAL A 114 15.12 0.07 7.16
C VAL A 114 15.48 -0.90 6.05
N SER A 115 16.64 -1.56 6.14
CA SER A 115 17.04 -2.56 5.15
C SER A 115 16.10 -3.77 5.15
N SER A 116 15.60 -4.19 6.31
CA SER A 116 14.63 -5.28 6.41
C SER A 116 13.29 -4.92 5.74
N LEU A 117 12.79 -3.70 5.95
CA LEU A 117 11.60 -3.19 5.26
C LEU A 117 11.83 -3.07 3.75
N ASP A 118 13.03 -2.68 3.30
CA ASP A 118 13.38 -2.62 1.89
C ASP A 118 13.39 -3.99 1.21
N VAL A 119 13.81 -5.04 1.90
CA VAL A 119 13.70 -6.42 1.40
C VAL A 119 12.22 -6.76 1.13
N LEU A 120 11.33 -6.46 2.09
CA LEU A 120 9.90 -6.74 1.96
C LEU A 120 9.23 -5.89 0.87
N ILE A 121 9.59 -4.62 0.75
CA ILE A 121 9.09 -3.73 -0.32
C ILE A 121 9.50 -4.28 -1.69
N ARG A 122 10.75 -4.75 -1.84
CA ARG A 122 11.23 -5.36 -3.10
C ARG A 122 10.42 -6.61 -3.48
N GLN A 123 10.00 -7.43 -2.54
CA GLN A 123 9.11 -8.56 -2.81
C GLN A 123 7.75 -8.11 -3.35
N GLY A 124 7.19 -7.02 -2.80
CA GLY A 124 5.98 -6.40 -3.34
C GLY A 124 6.17 -5.89 -4.78
N LEU A 125 7.29 -5.24 -5.07
CA LEU A 125 7.61 -4.77 -6.43
C LEU A 125 7.79 -5.94 -7.41
N LEU A 126 8.44 -7.03 -6.99
CA LEU A 126 8.56 -8.24 -7.78
C LEU A 126 7.20 -8.84 -8.12
N TYR A 127 6.30 -8.91 -7.14
CA TYR A 127 4.91 -9.37 -7.35
C TYR A 127 4.20 -8.54 -8.44
N TYR A 128 4.30 -7.21 -8.40
CA TYR A 128 3.69 -6.36 -9.42
C TYR A 128 4.34 -6.53 -10.79
N GLY A 129 5.67 -6.60 -10.84
CA GLY A 129 6.41 -6.83 -12.09
C GLY A 129 6.02 -8.15 -12.74
N LEU A 130 5.98 -9.24 -11.98
CA LEU A 130 5.57 -10.55 -12.48
C LEU A 130 4.11 -10.56 -12.93
N THR A 131 3.20 -9.95 -12.15
CA THR A 131 1.79 -9.81 -12.56
C THR A 131 1.68 -9.12 -13.91
N ASP A 132 2.45 -8.04 -14.11
CA ASP A 132 2.38 -7.28 -15.36
C ASP A 132 3.08 -7.96 -16.54
N ILE A 133 4.18 -8.65 -16.32
CA ILE A 133 4.99 -9.24 -17.39
C ILE A 133 4.46 -10.63 -17.78
N THR A 134 3.98 -11.44 -16.85
CA THR A 134 3.73 -12.87 -17.11
C THR A 134 2.26 -13.23 -17.26
N MET A 135 1.32 -12.47 -16.66
CA MET A 135 -0.09 -12.83 -16.73
C MET A 135 -0.74 -12.45 -18.06
N ALA A 136 -1.52 -13.37 -18.61
CA ALA A 136 -2.44 -13.05 -19.70
C ALA A 136 -3.45 -11.97 -19.28
N ARG A 137 -3.80 -11.09 -20.21
CA ARG A 137 -4.71 -9.93 -19.95
C ARG A 137 -6.19 -10.32 -19.86
N GLY A 138 -6.49 -11.50 -19.29
CA GLY A 138 -7.84 -12.01 -19.07
C GLY A 138 -8.47 -11.59 -17.73
N GLU A 139 -9.52 -12.33 -17.31
CA GLU A 139 -10.28 -12.05 -16.09
C GLU A 139 -9.40 -12.04 -14.84
N GLY A 140 -8.52 -13.02 -14.65
CA GLY A 140 -7.62 -13.08 -13.48
C GLY A 140 -6.76 -11.83 -13.33
N TYR A 141 -6.18 -11.34 -14.43
CA TYR A 141 -5.43 -10.09 -14.44
C TYR A 141 -6.31 -8.87 -14.11
N ALA A 142 -7.54 -8.85 -14.64
CA ALA A 142 -8.47 -7.76 -14.38
C ALA A 142 -8.87 -7.72 -12.89
N PHE A 143 -9.19 -8.86 -12.26
CA PHE A 143 -9.53 -8.92 -10.84
C PHE A 143 -8.37 -8.54 -9.92
N ILE A 144 -7.14 -8.97 -10.22
CA ILE A 144 -5.95 -8.55 -9.46
C ILE A 144 -5.80 -7.03 -9.50
N ASN A 145 -5.96 -6.43 -10.69
CA ASN A 145 -5.82 -4.98 -10.83
C ASN A 145 -6.99 -4.20 -10.22
N LEU A 146 -8.23 -4.72 -10.28
CA LEU A 146 -9.36 -4.13 -9.56
C LEU A 146 -9.08 -4.06 -8.06
N GLY A 147 -8.64 -5.17 -7.45
CA GLY A 147 -8.27 -5.19 -6.03
C GLY A 147 -7.11 -4.24 -5.71
N LYS A 148 -6.11 -4.15 -6.59
CA LYS A 148 -4.98 -3.22 -6.43
C LYS A 148 -5.44 -1.76 -6.42
N TYR A 149 -6.19 -1.32 -7.42
CA TYR A 149 -6.56 0.09 -7.53
C TYR A 149 -7.67 0.51 -6.56
N LEU A 150 -8.56 -0.42 -6.17
CA LEU A 150 -9.52 -0.17 -5.10
C LEU A 150 -8.79 0.11 -3.78
N GLU A 151 -7.91 -0.79 -3.37
CA GLU A 151 -7.12 -0.62 -2.14
C GLU A 151 -6.25 0.65 -2.18
N ARG A 152 -5.64 0.94 -3.33
CA ARG A 152 -4.81 2.12 -3.52
C ARG A 152 -5.59 3.42 -3.36
N GLY A 153 -6.77 3.52 -3.98
CA GLY A 153 -7.65 4.67 -3.84
C GLY A 153 -8.12 4.88 -2.41
N VAL A 154 -8.48 3.80 -1.71
CA VAL A 154 -8.87 3.83 -0.30
C VAL A 154 -7.71 4.32 0.57
N GLN A 155 -6.49 3.76 0.41
CA GLN A 155 -5.33 4.21 1.19
C GLN A 155 -5.02 5.70 0.98
N SER A 156 -5.14 6.19 -0.25
CA SER A 156 -4.90 7.61 -0.55
C SER A 156 -5.94 8.51 0.11
N ALA A 157 -7.20 8.06 0.19
CA ALA A 157 -8.25 8.76 0.92
C ALA A 157 -7.99 8.75 2.43
N ASP A 158 -7.68 7.59 3.01
CA ASP A 158 -7.43 7.42 4.45
C ASP A 158 -6.24 8.27 4.92
N ILE A 159 -5.17 8.34 4.12
CA ILE A 159 -3.99 9.16 4.41
C ILE A 159 -4.34 10.66 4.51
N LEU A 160 -5.21 11.14 3.64
CA LEU A 160 -5.69 12.52 3.71
C LEU A 160 -6.68 12.72 4.86
N ASP A 161 -7.64 11.81 5.03
CA ASP A 161 -8.68 11.89 6.05
C ASP A 161 -8.10 12.04 7.46
N ILE A 162 -7.07 11.28 7.80
CA ILE A 162 -6.41 11.37 9.11
C ILE A 162 -5.87 12.77 9.40
N LYS A 163 -5.31 13.44 8.39
CA LYS A 163 -4.82 14.81 8.59
C LYS A 163 -5.95 15.81 8.71
N PHE A 164 -6.98 15.69 7.88
CA PHE A 164 -8.13 16.60 7.91
C PHE A 164 -9.05 16.37 9.10
N SER A 165 -9.05 15.17 9.67
CA SER A 165 -9.81 14.85 10.88
C SER A 165 -9.11 15.28 12.18
N ASP A 166 -7.88 15.80 12.10
CA ASP A 166 -7.17 16.35 13.25
C ASP A 166 -7.82 17.69 13.67
N PRO A 167 -8.36 17.82 14.91
CA PRO A 167 -8.97 19.08 15.37
C PRO A 167 -8.01 20.29 15.40
N GLN A 168 -6.69 20.05 15.38
CA GLN A 168 -5.67 21.08 15.37
C GLN A 168 -5.20 21.40 13.93
N PHE A 169 -5.80 20.74 12.94
CA PHE A 169 -5.42 20.96 11.54
C PHE A 169 -5.84 22.36 11.07
N ASP A 170 -4.88 23.12 10.62
CA ASP A 170 -5.07 24.46 10.05
C ASP A 170 -4.39 24.50 8.68
N LEU A 171 -5.18 24.70 7.63
CA LEU A 171 -4.71 24.83 6.25
C LEU A 171 -3.74 26.01 6.05
N SER A 172 -3.81 27.03 6.91
CA SER A 172 -2.93 28.20 6.84
C SER A 172 -1.54 27.92 7.41
N ARG A 173 -1.40 26.88 8.23
CA ARG A 173 -0.10 26.48 8.80
C ARG A 173 0.63 25.59 7.82
N THR A 174 1.80 26.04 7.41
CA THR A 174 2.68 25.29 6.52
C THR A 174 3.43 24.20 7.32
N ASP A 175 2.81 23.03 7.47
CA ASP A 175 3.45 21.85 8.02
C ASP A 175 4.21 21.12 6.90
N THR A 176 5.29 21.76 6.42
CA THR A 176 6.10 21.27 5.30
C THR A 176 6.64 19.88 5.54
N THR A 177 6.96 19.55 6.76
CA THR A 177 7.54 18.26 7.14
C THR A 177 6.52 17.15 7.05
N TYR A 178 5.33 17.36 7.58
CA TYR A 178 4.24 16.37 7.47
C TYR A 178 3.94 16.05 5.99
N TRP A 179 3.76 17.08 5.16
CA TRP A 179 3.45 16.90 3.74
C TRP A 179 4.57 16.21 2.97
N LYS A 180 5.81 16.52 3.30
CA LYS A 180 6.98 15.83 2.73
C LYS A 180 6.93 14.32 3.05
N TYR A 181 6.74 13.94 4.31
CA TYR A 181 6.71 12.53 4.71
C TYR A 181 5.47 11.80 4.18
N LEU A 182 4.32 12.47 4.10
CA LEU A 182 3.14 11.94 3.45
C LEU A 182 3.45 11.59 1.99
N LEU A 183 3.98 12.54 1.23
CA LEU A 183 4.34 12.34 -0.18
C LEU A 183 5.41 11.25 -0.38
N LEU A 184 6.40 11.16 0.51
CA LEU A 184 7.40 10.09 0.49
C LEU A 184 6.74 8.72 0.73
N SER A 185 5.81 8.60 1.67
CA SER A 185 5.14 7.33 2.00
C SER A 185 4.29 6.78 0.85
N ILE A 186 3.75 7.66 0.01
CA ILE A 186 2.99 7.28 -1.19
C ILE A 186 3.81 7.38 -2.49
N SER A 187 5.13 7.58 -2.39
CA SER A 187 6.03 7.74 -3.55
C SER A 187 5.64 8.87 -4.50
N GLY A 188 5.05 9.94 -3.97
CA GLY A 188 4.60 11.12 -4.70
C GLY A 188 5.53 12.32 -4.64
N TYR A 189 6.59 12.25 -3.83
CA TYR A 189 7.49 13.36 -3.54
C TYR A 189 8.18 13.91 -4.78
N GLU A 190 8.79 13.04 -5.59
CA GLU A 190 9.53 13.45 -6.80
C GLU A 190 8.62 14.10 -7.85
N LEU A 191 7.40 13.56 -8.02
CA LEU A 191 6.42 14.15 -8.92
C LEU A 191 5.97 15.51 -8.41
N TYR A 192 5.73 15.65 -7.10
CA TYR A 192 5.35 16.91 -6.48
C TYR A 192 6.38 18.01 -6.76
N LEU A 193 7.66 17.73 -6.55
CA LEU A 193 8.74 18.71 -6.81
C LEU A 193 8.84 19.13 -8.28
N LYS A 194 8.49 18.22 -9.20
CA LYS A 194 8.47 18.52 -10.65
C LYS A 194 7.26 19.37 -11.05
N THR A 195 6.12 19.12 -10.42
CA THR A 195 4.84 19.78 -10.75
C THR A 195 4.70 21.14 -10.06
N TYR A 196 5.01 21.20 -8.75
CA TYR A 196 4.81 22.38 -7.92
C TYR A 196 6.16 22.95 -7.48
N ARG A 197 6.54 24.07 -8.06
CA ARG A 197 7.85 24.73 -7.82
C ARG A 197 7.87 25.67 -6.62
N SER A 198 6.73 25.86 -5.95
CA SER A 198 6.52 26.88 -4.91
C SER A 198 6.69 26.41 -3.47
N GLY A 199 7.33 25.25 -3.24
CA GLY A 199 7.43 24.65 -1.90
C GLY A 199 6.21 23.78 -1.55
N PHE A 200 6.15 23.30 -0.29
CA PHE A 200 5.04 22.46 0.15
C PHE A 200 3.85 23.32 0.57
N ASP A 201 2.73 23.09 -0.11
CA ASP A 201 1.44 23.68 0.17
C ASP A 201 0.39 22.56 0.30
N ALA A 202 -0.46 22.64 1.33
CA ALA A 202 -1.48 21.62 1.60
C ALA A 202 -2.44 21.42 0.41
N ARG A 203 -2.83 22.50 -0.28
CA ARG A 203 -3.74 22.46 -1.43
C ARG A 203 -3.12 21.71 -2.59
N ASN A 204 -1.85 22.00 -2.89
CA ASN A 204 -1.11 21.34 -3.96
C ASN A 204 -0.91 19.86 -3.67
N VAL A 205 -0.67 19.48 -2.39
CA VAL A 205 -0.58 18.07 -1.99
C VAL A 205 -1.92 17.36 -2.17
N VAL A 206 -3.01 17.98 -1.73
CA VAL A 206 -4.37 17.44 -1.93
C VAL A 206 -4.68 17.32 -3.41
N GLU A 207 -4.40 18.35 -4.22
CA GLU A 207 -4.60 18.30 -5.67
C GLU A 207 -3.83 17.14 -6.29
N GLN A 208 -2.56 16.93 -5.93
CA GLN A 208 -1.79 15.80 -6.44
C GLN A 208 -2.38 14.45 -6.03
N VAL A 209 -2.76 14.29 -4.76
CA VAL A 209 -3.25 13.01 -4.24
C VAL A 209 -4.68 12.71 -4.72
N VAL A 210 -5.49 13.72 -4.97
CA VAL A 210 -6.88 13.53 -5.39
C VAL A 210 -7.03 13.55 -6.90
N LEU A 211 -6.48 14.57 -7.57
CA LEU A 211 -6.86 14.93 -8.94
C LEU A 211 -5.75 14.75 -10.00
N ASN A 212 -4.53 14.44 -9.62
CA ASN A 212 -3.45 14.31 -10.60
C ASN A 212 -3.56 12.97 -11.36
N GLU A 213 -3.89 13.04 -12.66
CA GLU A 213 -4.06 11.89 -13.54
C GLU A 213 -2.76 11.14 -13.85
N ASP A 214 -1.61 11.78 -13.72
CA ASP A 214 -0.28 11.20 -13.94
C ASP A 214 0.31 10.56 -12.69
N PHE A 215 -0.31 10.80 -11.52
CA PHE A 215 0.17 10.23 -10.27
C PHE A 215 -0.44 8.84 -10.01
N PRO A 216 0.34 7.74 -10.08
CA PRO A 216 -0.20 6.38 -9.98
C PRO A 216 -0.90 6.05 -8.65
N ARG A 217 -0.73 6.90 -7.62
CA ARG A 217 -1.39 6.76 -6.32
C ARG A 217 -2.43 7.85 -6.06
N SER A 218 -2.80 8.64 -7.07
CA SER A 218 -3.94 9.54 -6.92
C SER A 218 -5.27 8.77 -6.91
N MET A 219 -6.28 9.42 -6.34
CA MET A 219 -7.63 8.87 -6.31
C MET A 219 -8.22 8.80 -7.73
N ILE A 220 -8.05 9.88 -8.53
CA ILE A 220 -8.56 9.91 -9.90
C ILE A 220 -7.91 8.84 -10.78
N TYR A 221 -6.60 8.64 -10.67
CA TYR A 221 -5.91 7.58 -11.40
C TYR A 221 -6.46 6.19 -11.01
N SER A 222 -6.70 5.97 -9.72
CA SER A 222 -7.26 4.70 -9.24
C SER A 222 -8.67 4.46 -9.78
N VAL A 223 -9.52 5.48 -9.79
CA VAL A 223 -10.89 5.41 -10.34
C VAL A 223 -10.86 5.14 -11.85
N ASP A 224 -10.00 5.82 -12.62
CA ASP A 224 -9.84 5.56 -14.07
C ASP A 224 -9.46 4.09 -14.33
N ARG A 225 -8.49 3.57 -13.57
CA ARG A 225 -8.09 2.17 -13.69
C ARG A 225 -9.19 1.18 -13.33
N LEU A 226 -9.96 1.45 -12.27
CA LEU A 226 -11.13 0.65 -11.91
C LEU A 226 -12.16 0.63 -13.03
N GLN A 227 -12.50 1.79 -13.58
CA GLN A 227 -13.44 1.89 -14.70
C GLN A 227 -12.98 1.08 -15.92
N ARG A 228 -11.69 1.17 -16.27
CA ARG A 228 -11.09 0.42 -17.38
C ARG A 228 -11.20 -1.09 -17.17
N TYR A 229 -10.86 -1.61 -15.98
CA TYR A 229 -10.89 -3.05 -15.72
C TYR A 229 -12.32 -3.59 -15.60
N PHE A 230 -13.25 -2.83 -15.01
CA PHE A 230 -14.67 -3.19 -15.05
C PHE A 230 -15.23 -3.23 -16.47
N GLY A 231 -14.90 -2.24 -17.30
CA GLY A 231 -15.29 -2.21 -18.71
C GLY A 231 -14.79 -3.44 -19.47
N ARG A 232 -13.56 -3.88 -19.18
CA ARG A 232 -12.98 -5.10 -19.78
C ARG A 232 -13.74 -6.36 -19.38
N LEU A 233 -14.02 -6.58 -18.11
CA LEU A 233 -14.80 -7.73 -17.63
C LEU A 233 -16.19 -7.79 -18.27
N LYS A 234 -16.86 -6.64 -18.39
CA LYS A 234 -18.16 -6.53 -19.06
C LYS A 234 -18.07 -6.93 -20.55
N SER A 235 -17.03 -6.50 -21.25
CA SER A 235 -16.79 -6.84 -22.66
C SER A 235 -16.51 -8.32 -22.86
N GLU A 236 -15.71 -8.95 -22.02
CA GLU A 236 -15.38 -10.38 -22.09
C GLU A 236 -16.62 -11.25 -21.84
N ARG A 237 -17.46 -10.88 -20.86
CA ARG A 237 -18.72 -11.56 -20.59
C ARG A 237 -19.69 -11.47 -21.78
N ASN A 238 -19.78 -10.32 -22.42
CA ASN A 238 -20.64 -10.14 -23.60
C ASN A 238 -20.16 -10.97 -24.79
N LYS A 239 -18.85 -11.12 -25.01
CA LYS A 239 -18.29 -12.00 -26.04
C LYS A 239 -18.63 -13.47 -25.78
N GLY A 240 -18.52 -13.94 -24.55
CA GLY A 240 -18.92 -15.31 -24.17
C GLY A 240 -20.41 -15.58 -24.45
N LEU A 241 -21.29 -14.62 -24.17
CA LEU A 241 -22.72 -14.74 -24.45
C LEU A 241 -23.04 -14.76 -25.96
N LEU A 242 -22.27 -14.04 -26.79
CA LEU A 242 -22.41 -14.05 -28.26
C LEU A 242 -22.01 -15.40 -28.85
N VAL A 243 -20.87 -15.96 -28.41
CA VAL A 243 -20.43 -17.30 -28.85
C VAL A 243 -21.45 -18.38 -28.54
N VAL A 244 -22.07 -18.35 -27.35
CA VAL A 244 -23.14 -19.30 -26.98
C VAL A 244 -24.40 -19.11 -27.87
N ARG A 245 -24.71 -17.89 -28.32
CA ARG A 245 -25.85 -17.64 -29.21
C ARG A 245 -25.61 -18.08 -30.65
N GLU A 246 -24.37 -18.08 -31.11
CA GLU A 246 -24.01 -18.53 -32.48
C GLU A 246 -23.81 -20.05 -32.58
N THR A 247 -23.75 -20.76 -31.46
CA THR A 247 -23.55 -22.22 -31.39
C THR A 247 -24.85 -23.01 -31.16
N ILE A 248 -25.99 -22.31 -30.97
CA ILE A 248 -27.35 -22.88 -30.86
C ILE A 248 -28.14 -22.57 -32.14
#